data_95861f2b95d1daa7a04f97c1319ac12e
#
_entry.id   95861f2b95d1daa7a04f97c1319ac12e
#
_cell.length_a   1.000
_cell.length_b   1.000
_cell.length_c   1.000
_cell.angle_alpha   90.00
_cell.angle_beta   90.00
_cell.angle_gamma   90.00
#
_symmetry.space_group_name_H-M   'P 1'
#
loop_
_entity.id
_entity.type
_entity.pdbx_description
1 polymer ?
#
loop_
_entity_poly.entity_id
_entity_poly.type
_entity_poly.pdbx_seq_one_letter_code
_entity_poly.pdbx_strand_id
1 'polypeptide(L)'
;MRIDSNTAAVESSGLGEQGAFSIKTTAAAFQLLSSGLYTNKIRAVVRELSCNAIDAHVMPGGSGKETPIEVKLPNTLDSQFYVKDSGPGLPHDKIMSLYTTYFDSSKQQSDDFIGGFGVGSKSPFAYTDSFTVESRHGGVKNIYSAYIGVDGSPKIAQMASMPMDENEPTGLTVSMPVRPADFNAFEKEALDLFQWFDTT
;
A
#
# COMPACT_ATOMS: atom_id res chain seq x y z
N MET A 1 -16.08 -8.94 1.96
CA MET A 1 -16.95 -9.39 0.85
C MET A 1 -16.16 -10.47 0.11
N ARG A 2 -16.45 -11.73 0.38
CA ARG A 2 -15.85 -12.85 -0.37
C ARG A 2 -16.38 -12.80 -1.80
N ILE A 3 -15.50 -12.70 -2.78
CA ILE A 3 -15.84 -13.09 -4.15
C ILE A 3 -15.63 -14.59 -4.19
N ASP A 4 -16.70 -15.36 -4.05
CA ASP A 4 -16.65 -16.80 -4.24
C ASP A 4 -16.20 -17.05 -5.67
N SER A 5 -14.99 -17.61 -5.80
CA SER A 5 -14.43 -18.05 -7.09
C SER A 5 -15.09 -19.34 -7.62
N ASN A 6 -16.19 -19.76 -7.01
CA ASN A 6 -16.95 -20.91 -7.46
C ASN A 6 -17.90 -20.50 -8.59
N THR A 7 -17.33 -20.02 -9.70
CA THR A 7 -18.05 -19.89 -10.96
C THR A 7 -18.28 -21.30 -11.47
N ALA A 8 -19.53 -21.78 -11.36
CA ALA A 8 -19.97 -22.96 -12.09
C ALA A 8 -19.55 -22.77 -13.55
N ALA A 9 -18.73 -23.69 -14.07
CA ALA A 9 -18.36 -23.67 -15.48
C ALA A 9 -19.65 -23.71 -16.32
N VAL A 10 -19.91 -22.62 -17.05
CA VAL A 10 -21.00 -22.59 -18.01
C VAL A 10 -20.60 -23.48 -19.17
N GLU A 11 -21.22 -24.65 -19.30
CA GLU A 11 -21.04 -25.52 -20.49
C GLU A 11 -21.59 -24.78 -21.71
N SER A 12 -20.69 -24.31 -22.56
CA SER A 12 -21.04 -23.65 -23.82
C SER A 12 -20.91 -24.60 -24.97
N SER A 13 -21.97 -25.35 -25.27
CA SER A 13 -22.07 -26.16 -26.51
C SER A 13 -22.84 -25.37 -27.58
N GLY A 14 -22.26 -25.25 -28.77
CA GLY A 14 -22.92 -24.60 -29.92
C GLY A 14 -22.74 -23.08 -30.02
N LEU A 15 -21.84 -22.46 -29.24
CA LEU A 15 -21.45 -21.09 -29.39
C LEU A 15 -20.34 -20.94 -30.45
N GLY A 16 -20.40 -19.86 -31.24
CA GLY A 16 -19.36 -19.49 -32.21
C GLY A 16 -18.05 -19.09 -31.54
N GLU A 17 -17.21 -18.37 -32.26
CA GLU A 17 -15.91 -17.89 -31.77
C GLU A 17 -16.08 -17.09 -30.45
N GLN A 18 -15.33 -17.47 -29.40
CA GLN A 18 -15.35 -16.83 -28.10
C GLN A 18 -14.14 -15.94 -27.93
N GLY A 19 -14.36 -14.68 -27.56
CA GLY A 19 -13.29 -13.73 -27.19
C GLY A 19 -13.20 -13.55 -25.68
N ALA A 20 -12.00 -13.58 -25.12
CA ALA A 20 -11.76 -13.25 -23.73
C ALA A 20 -11.55 -11.73 -23.56
N PHE A 21 -12.16 -11.15 -22.52
CA PHE A 21 -11.88 -9.77 -22.13
C PHE A 21 -10.49 -9.67 -21.50
N SER A 22 -9.72 -8.66 -21.90
CA SER A 22 -8.43 -8.32 -21.29
C SER A 22 -8.36 -6.83 -20.96
N ILE A 23 -7.62 -6.48 -19.90
CA ILE A 23 -7.39 -5.09 -19.55
C ILE A 23 -5.99 -4.71 -20.03
N LYS A 24 -5.92 -3.69 -20.89
CA LYS A 24 -4.63 -3.11 -21.29
C LYS A 24 -4.11 -2.23 -20.17
N THR A 25 -2.83 -2.38 -19.83
CA THR A 25 -2.14 -1.51 -18.87
C THR A 25 -1.86 -0.17 -19.54
N THR A 26 -2.71 0.82 -19.27
CA THR A 26 -2.61 2.18 -19.81
C THR A 26 -2.62 3.20 -18.68
N ALA A 27 -2.11 4.42 -18.93
CA ALA A 27 -2.21 5.53 -17.97
C ALA A 27 -3.66 5.79 -17.53
N ALA A 28 -4.64 5.67 -18.42
CA ALA A 28 -6.06 5.83 -18.10
C ALA A 28 -6.58 4.71 -17.17
N ALA A 29 -6.21 3.46 -17.42
CA ALA A 29 -6.55 2.36 -16.54
C ALA A 29 -5.93 2.54 -15.14
N PHE A 30 -4.67 3.00 -15.09
CA PHE A 30 -4.02 3.33 -13.84
C PHE A 30 -4.72 4.47 -13.08
N GLN A 31 -5.08 5.55 -13.75
CA GLN A 31 -5.83 6.66 -13.15
C GLN A 31 -7.16 6.20 -12.54
N LEU A 32 -7.88 5.31 -13.22
CA LEU A 32 -9.10 4.70 -12.69
C LEU A 32 -8.84 3.89 -11.41
N LEU A 33 -7.78 3.08 -11.38
CA LEU A 33 -7.43 2.24 -10.24
C LEU A 33 -6.86 3.03 -9.06
N SER A 34 -6.15 4.14 -9.31
CA SER A 34 -5.51 4.92 -8.25
C SER A 34 -6.44 5.99 -7.67
N SER A 35 -7.14 6.74 -8.50
CA SER A 35 -7.96 7.88 -8.05
C SER A 35 -9.47 7.68 -8.17
N GLY A 36 -9.92 6.83 -9.09
CA GLY A 36 -11.35 6.60 -9.33
C GLY A 36 -12.02 5.69 -8.30
N LEU A 37 -11.25 4.87 -7.57
CA LEU A 37 -11.78 3.94 -6.58
C LEU A 37 -12.14 4.60 -5.24
N TYR A 38 -11.60 5.78 -4.95
CA TYR A 38 -11.72 6.40 -3.63
C TYR A 38 -12.51 7.70 -3.67
N THR A 39 -13.68 7.73 -3.03
CA THR A 39 -14.47 8.96 -2.84
C THR A 39 -13.75 9.94 -1.91
N ASN A 40 -13.17 9.44 -0.81
CA ASN A 40 -12.33 10.23 0.10
C ASN A 40 -10.88 9.72 0.02
N LYS A 41 -10.04 10.42 -0.74
CA LYS A 41 -8.66 10.04 -1.02
C LYS A 41 -7.78 10.07 0.22
N ILE A 42 -7.93 11.07 1.09
CA ILE A 42 -7.13 11.20 2.32
C ILE A 42 -7.47 10.05 3.26
N ARG A 43 -8.75 9.80 3.52
CA ARG A 43 -9.19 8.67 4.35
C ARG A 43 -8.69 7.32 3.80
N ALA A 44 -8.74 7.15 2.49
CA ALA A 44 -8.25 5.94 1.85
C ALA A 44 -6.76 5.72 2.09
N VAL A 45 -5.93 6.76 1.89
CA VAL A 45 -4.48 6.67 2.14
C VAL A 45 -4.20 6.34 3.61
N VAL A 46 -4.79 7.08 4.55
CA VAL A 46 -4.59 6.84 5.98
C VAL A 46 -4.98 5.40 6.34
N ARG A 47 -6.15 4.94 5.89
CA ARG A 47 -6.66 3.60 6.19
C ARG A 47 -5.80 2.49 5.58
N GLU A 48 -5.54 2.56 4.29
CA GLU A 48 -4.84 1.48 3.57
C GLU A 48 -3.40 1.30 4.09
N LEU A 49 -2.68 2.40 4.32
CA LEU A 49 -1.32 2.31 4.84
C LEU A 49 -1.30 1.79 6.28
N SER A 50 -2.22 2.23 7.13
CA SER A 50 -2.31 1.76 8.52
C SER A 50 -2.72 0.29 8.61
N CYS A 51 -3.70 -0.14 7.81
CA CYS A 51 -4.08 -1.56 7.76
C CYS A 51 -2.92 -2.45 7.28
N ASN A 52 -2.16 -2.00 6.25
CA ASN A 52 -1.00 -2.75 5.79
C ASN A 52 0.09 -2.85 6.87
N ALA A 53 0.30 -1.79 7.63
CA ALA A 53 1.26 -1.77 8.73
C ALA A 53 0.88 -2.73 9.86
N ILE A 54 -0.41 -2.76 10.26
CA ILE A 54 -0.93 -3.71 11.25
C ILE A 54 -0.81 -5.15 10.75
N ASP A 55 -1.20 -5.40 9.50
CA ASP A 55 -1.07 -6.73 8.90
C ASP A 55 0.39 -7.21 8.91
N ALA A 56 1.36 -6.30 8.67
CA ALA A 56 2.78 -6.64 8.69
C ALA A 56 3.26 -7.12 10.08
N HIS A 57 2.67 -6.62 11.17
CA HIS A 57 3.03 -7.02 12.53
C HIS A 57 2.64 -8.47 12.84
N VAL A 58 1.58 -8.99 12.22
CA VAL A 58 1.10 -10.38 12.43
C VAL A 58 1.69 -11.37 11.43
N MET A 59 2.47 -10.90 10.46
CA MET A 59 3.19 -11.79 9.54
C MET A 59 4.34 -12.51 10.27
N PRO A 60 4.78 -13.69 9.76
CA PRO A 60 5.97 -14.36 10.27
C PRO A 60 7.19 -13.43 10.29
N GLY A 61 7.82 -13.27 11.45
CA GLY A 61 8.93 -12.34 11.66
C GLY A 61 8.51 -10.89 11.96
N GLY A 62 7.20 -10.63 12.10
CA GLY A 62 6.69 -9.35 12.61
C GLY A 62 6.74 -9.25 14.12
N SER A 63 6.50 -8.06 14.64
CA SER A 63 6.61 -7.71 16.07
C SER A 63 5.42 -8.16 16.93
N GLY A 64 4.35 -8.65 16.33
CA GLY A 64 3.12 -9.05 17.02
C GLY A 64 2.07 -7.92 17.10
N LYS A 65 0.84 -8.30 17.46
CA LYS A 65 -0.33 -7.38 17.49
C LYS A 65 -0.20 -6.26 18.52
N GLU A 66 0.57 -6.48 19.58
CA GLU A 66 0.71 -5.53 20.70
C GLU A 66 1.72 -4.41 20.41
N THR A 67 2.51 -4.53 19.35
CA THR A 67 3.43 -3.47 18.95
C THR A 67 2.66 -2.40 18.16
N PRO A 68 2.68 -1.12 18.60
CA PRO A 68 1.97 -0.08 17.88
C PRO A 68 2.65 0.23 16.54
N ILE A 69 1.85 0.59 15.55
CA ILE A 69 2.35 1.26 14.34
C ILE A 69 2.68 2.72 14.67
N GLU A 70 3.63 3.30 13.98
CA GLU A 70 3.94 4.73 14.09
C GLU A 70 3.28 5.49 12.93
N VAL A 71 2.45 6.48 13.26
CA VAL A 71 1.81 7.35 12.27
C VAL A 71 2.18 8.79 12.55
N LYS A 72 2.83 9.44 11.59
CA LYS A 72 3.14 10.85 11.66
C LYS A 72 2.17 11.65 10.81
N LEU A 73 1.49 12.59 11.43
CA LEU A 73 0.64 13.56 10.72
C LEU A 73 1.47 14.76 10.24
N PRO A 74 1.13 15.33 9.07
CA PRO A 74 1.82 16.50 8.53
C PRO A 74 1.53 17.73 9.38
N ASN A 75 2.51 18.64 9.47
CA ASN A 75 2.38 19.91 10.14
C ASN A 75 3.24 20.98 9.46
N THR A 76 3.21 22.21 9.97
CA THR A 76 3.92 23.35 9.37
C THR A 76 5.45 23.24 9.41
N LEU A 77 6.01 22.44 10.31
CA LEU A 77 7.46 22.20 10.41
C LEU A 77 7.91 21.05 9.52
N ASP A 78 7.02 20.06 9.32
CA ASP A 78 7.29 18.92 8.47
C ASP A 78 5.99 18.47 7.79
N SER A 79 5.90 18.73 6.49
CA SER A 79 4.74 18.44 5.66
C SER A 79 4.60 16.97 5.26
N GLN A 80 5.44 16.08 5.78
CA GLN A 80 5.35 14.65 5.46
C GLN A 80 4.29 13.95 6.32
N PHE A 81 3.46 13.14 5.65
CA PHE A 81 2.68 12.08 6.28
C PHE A 81 3.44 10.77 6.12
N TYR A 82 3.57 9.98 7.17
CA TYR A 82 4.08 8.63 7.04
C TYR A 82 3.38 7.63 7.97
N VAL A 83 3.42 6.37 7.54
CA VAL A 83 3.09 5.21 8.37
C VAL A 83 4.31 4.29 8.38
N LYS A 84 4.72 3.86 9.57
CA LYS A 84 5.85 2.96 9.80
C LYS A 84 5.40 1.77 10.62
N ASP A 85 5.81 0.59 10.18
CA ASP A 85 5.60 -0.65 10.91
C ASP A 85 6.93 -1.25 11.41
N SER A 86 6.81 -2.21 12.31
CA SER A 86 7.87 -3.06 12.83
C SER A 86 7.65 -4.52 12.40
N GLY A 87 7.17 -4.71 11.18
CA GLY A 87 7.02 -6.01 10.54
C GLY A 87 8.36 -6.58 10.06
N PRO A 88 8.35 -7.67 9.29
CA PRO A 88 9.58 -8.29 8.79
C PRO A 88 10.30 -7.46 7.73
N GLY A 89 9.72 -6.38 7.25
CA GLY A 89 10.16 -5.69 6.04
C GLY A 89 10.00 -6.56 4.80
N LEU A 90 10.45 -6.07 3.65
CA LEU A 90 10.38 -6.81 2.39
C LEU A 90 11.73 -6.75 1.66
N PRO A 91 12.19 -7.87 1.07
CA PRO A 91 13.36 -7.87 0.22
C PRO A 91 13.10 -7.08 -1.08
N HIS A 92 14.17 -6.70 -1.76
CA HIS A 92 14.12 -5.86 -2.96
C HIS A 92 13.15 -6.37 -4.04
N ASP A 93 13.24 -7.65 -4.37
CA ASP A 93 12.40 -8.29 -5.39
C ASP A 93 10.91 -8.23 -5.04
N LYS A 94 10.57 -8.37 -3.76
CA LYS A 94 9.20 -8.28 -3.27
C LYS A 94 8.66 -6.84 -3.29
N ILE A 95 9.51 -5.84 -2.96
CA ILE A 95 9.12 -4.43 -3.13
C ILE A 95 8.84 -4.13 -4.60
N MET A 96 9.74 -4.54 -5.50
CA MET A 96 9.57 -4.31 -6.93
C MET A 96 8.28 -4.95 -7.44
N SER A 97 8.02 -6.21 -7.13
CA SER A 97 6.80 -6.90 -7.55
C SER A 97 5.54 -6.29 -6.92
N LEU A 98 5.54 -6.02 -5.61
CA LEU A 98 4.38 -5.47 -4.90
C LEU A 98 3.93 -4.12 -5.48
N TYR A 99 4.86 -3.22 -5.81
CA TYR A 99 4.52 -1.87 -6.28
C TYR A 99 4.31 -1.77 -7.79
N THR A 100 4.76 -2.77 -8.57
CA THR A 100 4.57 -2.78 -10.03
C THR A 100 3.37 -3.60 -10.49
N THR A 101 2.84 -4.49 -9.63
CA THR A 101 1.72 -5.37 -9.99
C THR A 101 0.45 -4.98 -9.23
N TYR A 102 -0.65 -4.75 -9.95
CA TYR A 102 -1.99 -4.57 -9.39
C TYR A 102 -2.67 -5.93 -9.22
N PHE A 103 -3.51 -6.04 -8.19
CA PHE A 103 -4.28 -7.25 -7.88
C PHE A 103 -3.41 -8.47 -7.50
N ASP A 104 -2.11 -8.28 -7.32
CA ASP A 104 -1.24 -9.29 -6.74
C ASP A 104 -1.23 -9.11 -5.21
N SER A 105 -1.97 -9.97 -4.52
CA SER A 105 -2.03 -9.99 -3.07
C SER A 105 -1.63 -11.38 -2.58
N SER A 106 -0.50 -11.46 -1.90
CA SER A 106 -0.08 -12.66 -1.17
C SER A 106 -1.01 -13.00 0.01
N LYS A 107 -1.96 -12.10 0.34
CA LYS A 107 -2.87 -12.17 1.49
C LYS A 107 -4.22 -12.84 1.18
N GLN A 108 -4.46 -13.31 -0.05
CA GLN A 108 -5.76 -13.85 -0.48
C GLN A 108 -6.17 -15.18 0.21
N GLN A 109 -5.26 -15.82 0.95
CA GLN A 109 -5.49 -17.17 1.52
C GLN A 109 -5.75 -17.20 3.03
N SER A 110 -5.77 -16.04 3.72
CA SER A 110 -6.01 -15.99 5.17
C SER A 110 -7.03 -14.90 5.52
N ASP A 111 -7.95 -15.25 6.42
CA ASP A 111 -8.95 -14.31 6.97
C ASP A 111 -8.32 -13.38 8.06
N ASP A 112 -7.04 -13.55 8.40
CA ASP A 112 -6.33 -12.78 9.43
C ASP A 112 -5.83 -11.41 8.95
N PHE A 113 -5.91 -11.12 7.63
CA PHE A 113 -5.44 -9.88 7.04
C PHE A 113 -6.59 -8.92 6.68
N ILE A 114 -6.39 -7.64 6.97
CA ILE A 114 -7.37 -6.58 6.70
C ILE A 114 -7.36 -6.17 5.23
N GLY A 115 -6.21 -6.26 4.54
CA GLY A 115 -6.03 -5.86 3.14
C GLY A 115 -5.99 -7.03 2.17
N GLY A 116 -6.95 -7.12 1.20
CA GLY A 116 -7.09 -8.29 0.32
C GLY A 116 -6.95 -8.04 -1.20
N PHE A 117 -6.98 -6.79 -1.68
CA PHE A 117 -7.12 -6.52 -3.12
C PHE A 117 -5.81 -6.18 -3.87
N GLY A 118 -4.65 -6.10 -3.19
CA GLY A 118 -3.38 -5.77 -3.84
C GLY A 118 -3.29 -4.35 -4.44
N VAL A 119 -4.24 -3.47 -4.07
CA VAL A 119 -4.27 -2.06 -4.49
C VAL A 119 -3.87 -1.10 -3.38
N GLY A 120 -4.01 -1.50 -2.12
CA GLY A 120 -3.83 -0.65 -0.94
C GLY A 120 -2.43 -0.04 -0.81
N SER A 121 -1.37 -0.79 -1.16
CA SER A 121 0.01 -0.30 -1.16
C SER A 121 0.26 0.87 -2.13
N LYS A 122 -0.59 1.04 -3.14
CA LYS A 122 -0.53 2.11 -4.14
C LYS A 122 -1.50 3.25 -3.84
N SER A 123 -2.22 3.17 -2.71
CA SER A 123 -3.19 4.22 -2.30
C SER A 123 -2.60 5.64 -2.23
N PRO A 124 -1.30 5.87 -1.92
CA PRO A 124 -0.73 7.21 -2.00
C PRO A 124 -0.92 7.90 -3.35
N PHE A 125 -0.94 7.17 -4.46
CA PHE A 125 -1.21 7.72 -5.79
C PHE A 125 -2.64 8.29 -5.96
N ALA A 126 -3.55 8.00 -5.04
CA ALA A 126 -4.84 8.68 -5.03
C ALA A 126 -4.72 10.17 -4.66
N TYR A 127 -3.68 10.51 -3.90
CA TYR A 127 -3.47 11.86 -3.36
C TYR A 127 -2.28 12.60 -3.97
N THR A 128 -1.17 11.90 -4.23
CA THR A 128 0.11 12.49 -4.70
C THR A 128 0.67 11.76 -5.91
N ASP A 129 1.50 12.44 -6.70
CA ASP A 129 2.18 11.84 -7.86
C ASP A 129 3.47 11.12 -7.49
N SER A 130 3.92 11.22 -6.24
CA SER A 130 5.11 10.50 -5.76
C SER A 130 5.07 10.25 -4.26
N PHE A 131 5.69 9.14 -3.84
CA PHE A 131 5.89 8.79 -2.44
C PHE A 131 7.14 7.94 -2.28
N THR A 132 7.61 7.82 -1.05
CA THR A 132 8.81 7.05 -0.70
C THR A 132 8.42 5.80 0.06
N VAL A 133 9.09 4.70 -0.24
CA VAL A 133 9.02 3.44 0.49
C VAL A 133 10.41 3.13 1.02
N GLU A 134 10.53 2.98 2.33
CA GLU A 134 11.73 2.48 2.97
C GLU A 134 11.47 1.08 3.50
N SER A 135 12.32 0.12 3.13
CA SER A 135 12.26 -1.25 3.63
C SER A 135 13.51 -1.59 4.42
N ARG A 136 13.31 -2.04 5.65
CA ARG A 136 14.35 -2.56 6.54
C ARG A 136 14.17 -4.06 6.67
N HIS A 137 15.00 -4.81 5.92
CA HIS A 137 14.90 -6.26 5.82
C HIS A 137 16.27 -6.91 5.68
N GLY A 138 16.53 -8.00 6.42
CA GLY A 138 17.73 -8.80 6.27
C GLY A 138 19.04 -8.04 6.51
N GLY A 139 19.04 -7.06 7.42
CA GLY A 139 20.22 -6.22 7.72
C GLY A 139 20.48 -5.12 6.70
N VAL A 140 19.57 -4.91 5.74
CA VAL A 140 19.70 -3.88 4.70
C VAL A 140 18.50 -2.95 4.73
N LYS A 141 18.78 -1.65 4.64
CA LYS A 141 17.80 -0.56 4.45
C LYS A 141 17.81 -0.15 2.99
N ASN A 142 16.71 -0.37 2.31
CA ASN A 142 16.49 0.06 0.92
C ASN A 142 15.48 1.18 0.88
N ILE A 143 15.75 2.21 0.11
CA ILE A 143 14.87 3.38 -0.09
C ILE A 143 14.47 3.43 -1.55
N TYR A 144 13.17 3.56 -1.80
CA TYR A 144 12.57 3.62 -3.13
C TYR A 144 11.73 4.88 -3.29
N SER A 145 11.71 5.41 -4.51
CA SER A 145 10.73 6.41 -4.92
C SER A 145 9.74 5.76 -5.89
N ALA A 146 8.46 5.79 -5.53
CA ALA A 146 7.36 5.48 -6.42
C ALA A 146 6.80 6.77 -6.99
N TYR A 147 6.63 6.89 -8.31
CA TYR A 147 6.23 8.13 -8.97
C TYR A 147 5.47 7.89 -10.27
N ILE A 148 4.68 8.88 -10.69
CA ILE A 148 4.02 8.89 -11.98
C ILE A 148 5.02 9.42 -13.03
N GLY A 149 5.35 8.59 -14.01
CA GLY A 149 6.22 8.99 -15.11
C GLY A 149 5.56 10.00 -16.06
N VAL A 150 6.36 10.59 -16.95
CA VAL A 150 5.86 11.57 -17.97
C VAL A 150 4.85 10.95 -18.92
N ASP A 151 4.84 9.64 -19.06
CA ASP A 151 3.87 8.86 -19.85
C ASP A 151 2.57 8.58 -19.07
N GLY A 152 2.44 9.10 -17.84
CA GLY A 152 1.30 8.89 -16.95
C GLY A 152 1.26 7.49 -16.30
N SER A 153 2.29 6.66 -16.49
CA SER A 153 2.38 5.35 -15.87
C SER A 153 3.12 5.41 -14.53
N PRO A 154 2.72 4.59 -13.51
CA PRO A 154 3.45 4.51 -12.27
C PRO A 154 4.76 3.76 -12.46
N LYS A 155 5.78 4.23 -11.78
CA LYS A 155 7.12 3.66 -11.76
C LYS A 155 7.63 3.59 -10.33
N ILE A 156 8.57 2.69 -10.08
CA ILE A 156 9.33 2.65 -8.85
C ILE A 156 10.81 2.53 -9.16
N ALA A 157 11.64 3.27 -8.43
CA ALA A 157 13.08 3.24 -8.56
C ALA A 157 13.73 3.11 -7.18
N GLN A 158 14.73 2.25 -7.06
CA GLN A 158 15.59 2.20 -5.87
C GLN A 158 16.51 3.43 -5.87
N MET A 159 16.45 4.21 -4.79
CA MET A 159 17.22 5.43 -4.62
C MET A 159 18.50 5.18 -3.81
N ALA A 160 18.41 4.29 -2.81
CA ALA A 160 19.54 3.98 -1.96
C ALA A 160 19.43 2.55 -1.41
N SER A 161 20.60 1.99 -1.06
CA SER A 161 20.72 0.74 -0.31
C SER A 161 21.91 0.88 0.62
N MET A 162 21.70 0.59 1.91
CA MET A 162 22.73 0.74 2.94
C MET A 162 22.52 -0.30 4.05
N PRO A 163 23.55 -0.65 4.81
CA PRO A 163 23.40 -1.47 6.01
C PRO A 163 22.43 -0.82 6.99
N MET A 164 21.65 -1.61 7.70
CA MET A 164 20.87 -1.18 8.85
C MET A 164 21.80 -0.91 10.05
N ASP A 165 21.39 0.00 10.93
CA ASP A 165 22.04 0.15 12.23
C ASP A 165 21.78 -1.08 13.12
N GLU A 166 22.70 -1.41 14.05
CA GLU A 166 22.65 -2.64 14.86
C GLU A 166 21.34 -2.85 15.63
N ASN A 167 20.68 -1.77 16.01
CA ASN A 167 19.43 -1.81 16.80
C ASN A 167 18.21 -1.30 16.02
N GLU A 168 18.34 -1.10 14.72
CA GLU A 168 17.23 -0.61 13.91
C GLU A 168 16.23 -1.74 13.66
N PRO A 169 14.93 -1.59 14.02
CA PRO A 169 13.95 -2.64 13.79
C PRO A 169 13.68 -2.83 12.29
N THR A 170 13.40 -4.07 11.90
CA THR A 170 12.85 -4.36 10.57
C THR A 170 11.49 -3.70 10.36
N GLY A 171 11.02 -3.63 9.13
CA GLY A 171 9.69 -3.09 8.80
C GLY A 171 9.68 -2.25 7.55
N LEU A 172 8.53 -1.67 7.26
CA LEU A 172 8.35 -0.69 6.19
C LEU A 172 8.03 0.69 6.76
N THR A 173 8.44 1.72 6.02
CA THR A 173 7.95 3.07 6.19
C THR A 173 7.48 3.58 4.84
N VAL A 174 6.24 4.00 4.75
CA VAL A 174 5.69 4.66 3.55
C VAL A 174 5.43 6.11 3.89
N SER A 175 6.09 7.03 3.18
CA SER A 175 6.00 8.48 3.42
C SER A 175 5.66 9.23 2.15
N MET A 176 4.91 10.32 2.29
CA MET A 176 4.52 11.17 1.17
C MET A 176 4.36 12.63 1.58
N PRO A 177 4.60 13.59 0.67
CA PRO A 177 4.36 15.00 0.91
C PRO A 177 2.86 15.30 0.95
N VAL A 178 2.47 16.19 1.85
CA VAL A 178 1.08 16.67 1.99
C VAL A 178 1.04 18.18 1.78
N ARG A 179 0.05 18.63 1.02
CA ARG A 179 -0.16 20.07 0.79
C ARG A 179 -0.59 20.75 2.10
N PRO A 180 -0.07 21.94 2.42
CA PRO A 180 -0.43 22.63 3.67
C PRO A 180 -1.94 22.83 3.86
N ALA A 181 -2.68 23.04 2.79
CA ALA A 181 -4.14 23.19 2.83
C ALA A 181 -4.88 21.94 3.34
N ASP A 182 -4.25 20.77 3.30
CA ASP A 182 -4.86 19.48 3.63
C ASP A 182 -4.42 18.95 5.01
N PHE A 183 -3.56 19.63 5.76
CA PHE A 183 -3.08 19.17 7.07
C PHE A 183 -4.23 18.84 8.04
N ASN A 184 -5.19 19.76 8.19
CA ASN A 184 -6.35 19.56 9.05
C ASN A 184 -7.24 18.39 8.57
N ALA A 185 -7.29 18.15 7.25
CA ALA A 185 -8.04 17.03 6.71
C ALA A 185 -7.37 15.69 7.04
N PHE A 186 -6.03 15.59 6.97
CA PHE A 186 -5.29 14.42 7.42
C PHE A 186 -5.47 14.15 8.91
N GLU A 187 -5.37 15.19 9.75
CA GLU A 187 -5.61 15.06 11.19
C GLU A 187 -7.01 14.55 11.49
N LYS A 188 -8.04 15.15 10.88
CA LYS A 188 -9.43 14.75 11.06
C LYS A 188 -9.66 13.29 10.65
N GLU A 189 -9.22 12.90 9.45
CA GLU A 189 -9.43 11.54 8.96
C GLU A 189 -8.65 10.50 9.79
N ALA A 190 -7.48 10.85 10.30
CA ALA A 190 -6.72 9.98 11.19
C ALA A 190 -7.45 9.80 12.53
N LEU A 191 -7.92 10.87 13.18
CA LEU A 191 -8.68 10.80 14.42
C LEU A 191 -9.97 9.99 14.26
N ASP A 192 -10.73 10.25 13.18
CA ASP A 192 -11.96 9.52 12.87
C ASP A 192 -11.73 8.03 12.59
N LEU A 193 -10.54 7.67 12.09
CA LEU A 193 -10.20 6.30 11.76
C LEU A 193 -9.66 5.55 12.97
N PHE A 194 -8.67 6.11 13.68
CA PHE A 194 -7.93 5.39 14.72
C PHE A 194 -8.72 5.14 15.99
N GLN A 195 -9.83 5.82 16.22
CA GLN A 195 -10.78 5.46 17.28
C GLN A 195 -11.35 4.03 17.16
N TRP A 196 -11.26 3.42 15.96
CA TRP A 196 -11.76 2.07 15.68
C TRP A 196 -10.63 1.03 15.61
N PHE A 197 -9.38 1.46 15.76
CA PHE A 197 -8.26 0.54 15.88
C PHE A 197 -8.11 0.13 17.33
N ASP A 198 -7.98 -1.18 17.59
CA ASP A 198 -7.73 -1.66 18.94
C ASP A 198 -6.42 -1.06 19.48
N THR A 199 -6.54 -0.38 20.61
CA THR A 199 -5.41 0.18 21.37
C THR A 199 -5.00 -0.81 22.45
N THR A 200 -4.65 -2.01 22.07
CA THR A 200 -4.05 -2.97 23.01
C THR A 200 -2.57 -2.83 23.06
#